data_005bcef9408ce15a6ca7cff2226ad030
#
_entry.id   005bcef9408ce15a6ca7cff2226ad030
#
_cell.length_a   1.000
_cell.length_b   1.000
_cell.length_c   1.000
_cell.angle_alpha   90.00
_cell.angle_beta   90.00
_cell.angle_gamma   90.00
#
_symmetry.space_group_name_H-M   'P 1'
#
loop_
_entity.id
_entity.type
_entity.pdbx_description
1 polymer ?
#
loop_
_entity_poly.entity_id
_entity_poly.type
_entity_poly.pdbx_seq_one_letter_code
_entity_poly.pdbx_strand_id
1 'polypeptide(L)'
;MKDLYVKVLNINSLLGNLIRRRVTSFLSLEKDAGSATLEFVALAIPLLIPLLLFSTQLSITTSKSASLHNALRESAHLFVSSKNDFLARSNVDLFLTKEFPTAEISIICDTTPCLTHNSLVRFQISVDGISQSLTFSVGSWQ
;
A
#
# COMPACT_ATOMS: atom_id res chain seq x y z
N MET A 1 12.71 3.10 12.03
CA MET A 1 12.58 2.00 11.04
C MET A 1 13.42 0.76 11.35
N LYS A 2 14.64 0.87 11.87
CA LYS A 2 15.48 -0.31 12.22
C LYS A 2 14.91 -1.20 13.32
N ASP A 3 14.25 -0.64 14.32
CA ASP A 3 13.70 -1.42 15.45
C ASP A 3 12.50 -2.30 15.09
N LEU A 4 11.71 -1.91 14.09
CA LEU A 4 10.59 -2.70 13.61
C LEU A 4 11.05 -3.95 12.85
N TYR A 5 12.13 -3.84 12.08
CA TYR A 5 12.72 -4.96 11.32
C TYR A 5 13.30 -6.03 12.24
N VAL A 6 13.98 -5.62 13.31
CA VAL A 6 14.55 -6.54 14.30
C VAL A 6 13.43 -7.27 15.08
N LYS A 7 12.32 -6.61 15.35
CA LYS A 7 11.19 -7.22 16.05
C LYS A 7 10.48 -8.28 15.18
N VAL A 8 10.33 -8.03 13.88
CA VAL A 8 9.72 -8.99 12.92
C VAL A 8 10.61 -10.21 12.72
N LEU A 9 11.93 -10.05 12.64
CA LEU A 9 12.87 -11.17 12.53
C LEU A 9 12.88 -12.06 13.78
N ASN A 10 12.71 -11.48 14.96
CA ASN A 10 12.68 -12.24 16.22
C ASN A 10 11.38 -13.05 16.40
N ILE A 11 10.25 -12.54 15.90
CA ILE A 11 8.97 -13.27 15.92
C ILE A 11 9.03 -14.48 14.97
N ASN A 12 9.67 -14.37 13.82
CA ASN A 12 9.81 -15.49 12.88
C ASN A 12 10.69 -16.61 13.43
N SER A 13 11.73 -16.29 14.20
CA SER A 13 12.59 -17.26 14.86
C SER A 13 11.84 -18.03 15.98
N LEU A 14 11.03 -17.32 16.77
CA LEU A 14 10.21 -17.93 17.84
C LEU A 14 9.07 -18.79 17.29
N LEU A 15 8.40 -18.34 16.23
CA LEU A 15 7.35 -19.12 15.56
C LEU A 15 7.92 -20.39 14.91
N GLY A 16 9.08 -20.31 14.27
CA GLY A 16 9.75 -21.45 13.66
C GLY A 16 10.07 -22.56 14.66
N ASN A 17 10.55 -22.22 15.85
CA ASN A 17 10.87 -23.17 16.92
C ASN A 17 9.61 -23.76 17.59
N LEU A 18 8.55 -22.99 17.75
CA LEU A 18 7.27 -23.47 18.29
C LEU A 18 6.56 -24.42 17.31
N ILE A 19 6.58 -24.09 16.03
CA ILE A 19 6.00 -24.94 14.98
C ILE A 19 6.79 -26.26 14.87
N ARG A 20 8.11 -26.19 14.89
CA ARG A 20 8.95 -27.41 14.80
C ARG A 20 8.74 -28.37 15.96
N ARG A 21 8.61 -27.88 17.20
CA ARG A 21 8.33 -28.71 18.38
C ARG A 21 6.93 -29.33 18.37
N ARG A 22 5.93 -28.64 17.84
CA ARG A 22 4.55 -29.14 17.78
C ARG A 22 4.35 -30.15 16.65
N VAL A 23 4.99 -29.92 15.50
CA VAL A 23 4.88 -30.83 14.33
C VAL A 23 5.51 -32.18 14.62
N THR A 24 6.66 -32.25 15.33
CA THR A 24 7.27 -33.54 15.71
C THR A 24 6.44 -34.34 16.72
N SER A 25 5.69 -33.66 17.59
CA SER A 25 4.78 -34.36 18.55
C SER A 25 3.50 -34.87 17.87
N PHE A 26 3.07 -34.26 16.77
CA PHE A 26 1.90 -34.74 16.01
C PHE A 26 2.23 -35.94 15.10
N LEU A 27 3.47 -36.04 14.62
CA LEU A 27 3.90 -37.15 13.76
C LEU A 27 4.16 -38.47 14.52
N SER A 28 4.17 -38.46 15.85
CA SER A 28 4.36 -39.62 16.68
C SER A 28 3.04 -40.23 17.20
N LEU A 29 1.88 -39.68 16.85
CA LEU A 29 0.58 -40.26 17.20
C LEU A 29 0.17 -41.32 16.17
N GLU A 30 0.58 -42.51 16.49
CA GLU A 30 -0.12 -43.80 16.40
C GLU A 30 -0.70 -44.24 15.04
N LYS A 31 -0.08 -45.32 14.64
CA LYS A 31 -0.52 -46.37 13.78
C LYS A 31 -1.90 -46.93 14.23
N ASP A 32 -2.99 -46.27 13.81
CA ASP A 32 -4.26 -47.00 13.69
C ASP A 32 -5.27 -46.22 12.81
N ALA A 33 -5.69 -46.94 11.81
CA ALA A 33 -6.97 -46.95 11.12
C ALA A 33 -7.76 -45.62 11.08
N GLY A 34 -7.66 -44.91 9.97
CA GLY A 34 -8.87 -44.31 9.46
C GLY A 34 -9.10 -42.83 9.75
N SER A 35 -8.10 -41.97 9.60
CA SER A 35 -8.43 -40.57 9.53
C SER A 35 -7.68 -39.81 8.41
N ALA A 36 -7.99 -40.17 7.18
CA ALA A 36 -7.62 -39.39 6.01
C ALA A 36 -8.03 -37.91 6.17
N THR A 37 -9.08 -37.65 6.94
CA THR A 37 -9.54 -36.31 7.32
C THR A 37 -8.58 -35.59 8.28
N LEU A 38 -7.99 -36.29 9.24
CA LEU A 38 -7.01 -35.73 10.18
C LEU A 38 -5.68 -35.41 9.49
N GLU A 39 -5.20 -36.27 8.61
CA GLU A 39 -4.00 -36.04 7.81
C GLU A 39 -4.20 -34.87 6.85
N PHE A 40 -5.37 -34.78 6.20
CA PHE A 40 -5.71 -33.66 5.34
C PHE A 40 -5.71 -32.33 6.12
N VAL A 41 -6.35 -32.29 7.29
CA VAL A 41 -6.39 -31.06 8.13
C VAL A 41 -5.00 -30.70 8.63
N ALA A 42 -4.18 -31.66 9.02
CA ALA A 42 -2.81 -31.43 9.49
C ALA A 42 -1.89 -30.88 8.39
N LEU A 43 -2.13 -31.21 7.13
CA LEU A 43 -1.42 -30.67 5.98
C LEU A 43 -2.02 -29.34 5.48
N ALA A 44 -3.34 -29.22 5.49
CA ALA A 44 -4.04 -28.05 4.98
C ALA A 44 -3.83 -26.80 5.85
N ILE A 45 -3.85 -26.93 7.18
CA ILE A 45 -3.70 -25.81 8.10
C ILE A 45 -2.36 -25.08 7.91
N PRO A 46 -1.18 -25.74 7.94
CA PRO A 46 0.09 -25.06 7.79
C PRO A 46 0.31 -24.45 6.39
N LEU A 47 -0.47 -24.88 5.40
CA LEU A 47 -0.41 -24.34 4.05
C LEU A 47 -1.39 -23.17 3.86
N LEU A 48 -2.58 -23.24 4.47
CA LEU A 48 -3.60 -22.19 4.38
C LEU A 48 -3.23 -20.95 5.19
N ILE A 49 -2.63 -21.09 6.38
CA ILE A 49 -2.27 -19.97 7.23
C ILE A 49 -1.31 -18.99 6.51
N PRO A 50 -0.16 -19.43 5.96
CA PRO A 50 0.73 -18.51 5.25
C PRO A 50 0.09 -17.92 3.99
N LEU A 51 -0.77 -18.68 3.29
CA LEU A 51 -1.49 -18.18 2.13
C LEU A 51 -2.45 -17.03 2.50
N LEU A 52 -3.20 -17.19 3.60
CA LEU A 52 -4.08 -16.13 4.12
C LEU A 52 -3.29 -14.89 4.55
N LEU A 53 -2.18 -15.07 5.25
CA LEU A 53 -1.33 -13.95 5.66
C LEU A 53 -0.75 -13.22 4.45
N PHE A 54 -0.35 -13.94 3.41
CA PHE A 54 0.16 -13.35 2.18
C PHE A 54 -0.93 -12.57 1.43
N SER A 55 -2.14 -13.12 1.34
CA SER A 55 -3.27 -12.45 0.68
C SER A 55 -3.69 -11.16 1.38
N THR A 56 -3.65 -11.11 2.71
CA THR A 56 -3.95 -9.89 3.47
C THR A 56 -2.90 -8.81 3.26
N GLN A 57 -1.62 -9.16 3.19
CA GLN A 57 -0.54 -8.19 2.90
C GLN A 57 -0.69 -7.55 1.52
N LEU A 58 -1.00 -8.35 0.49
CA LEU A 58 -1.26 -7.83 -0.85
C LEU A 58 -2.47 -6.90 -0.88
N SER A 59 -3.55 -7.23 -0.18
CA SER A 59 -4.75 -6.40 -0.13
C SER A 59 -4.49 -5.03 0.47
N ILE A 60 -3.68 -4.93 1.53
CA ILE A 60 -3.35 -3.66 2.19
C ILE A 60 -2.53 -2.76 1.26
N THR A 61 -1.54 -3.29 0.57
CA THR A 61 -0.68 -2.50 -0.33
C THR A 61 -1.44 -2.00 -1.56
N THR A 62 -2.29 -2.83 -2.15
CA THR A 62 -3.12 -2.42 -3.31
C THR A 62 -4.17 -1.39 -2.92
N SER A 63 -4.80 -1.50 -1.76
CA SER A 63 -5.77 -0.53 -1.26
C SER A 63 -5.12 0.85 -1.02
N LYS A 64 -3.94 0.91 -0.39
CA LYS A 64 -3.19 2.16 -0.20
C LYS A 64 -2.82 2.81 -1.52
N SER A 65 -2.32 2.03 -2.48
CA SER A 65 -1.96 2.52 -3.81
C SER A 65 -3.17 3.10 -4.56
N ALA A 66 -4.33 2.43 -4.50
CA ALA A 66 -5.56 2.92 -5.10
C ALA A 66 -6.06 4.21 -4.46
N SER A 67 -5.97 4.32 -3.13
CA SER A 67 -6.33 5.55 -2.39
C SER A 67 -5.46 6.73 -2.80
N LEU A 68 -4.13 6.54 -2.89
CA LEU A 68 -3.20 7.57 -3.35
C LEU A 68 -3.48 8.00 -4.79
N HIS A 69 -3.78 7.06 -5.67
CA HIS A 69 -4.12 7.37 -7.07
C HIS A 69 -5.42 8.19 -7.17
N ASN A 70 -6.43 7.86 -6.37
CA ASN A 70 -7.68 8.63 -6.33
C ASN A 70 -7.44 10.04 -5.79
N ALA A 71 -6.63 10.19 -4.73
CA ALA A 71 -6.27 11.49 -4.18
C ALA A 71 -5.50 12.37 -5.20
N LEU A 72 -4.62 11.77 -6.00
CA LEU A 72 -3.93 12.48 -7.08
C LEU A 72 -4.90 13.00 -8.15
N ARG A 73 -5.89 12.18 -8.55
CA ARG A 73 -6.92 12.62 -9.52
C ARG A 73 -7.75 13.76 -8.97
N GLU A 74 -8.18 13.68 -7.73
CA GLU A 74 -8.92 14.75 -7.06
C GLU A 74 -8.09 16.03 -6.95
N SER A 75 -6.82 15.90 -6.58
CA SER A 75 -5.86 17.00 -6.54
C SER A 75 -5.68 17.67 -7.90
N ALA A 76 -5.59 16.86 -8.97
CA ALA A 76 -5.52 17.37 -10.33
C ALA A 76 -6.76 18.18 -10.70
N HIS A 77 -7.94 17.69 -10.33
CA HIS A 77 -9.20 18.38 -10.55
C HIS A 77 -9.28 19.72 -9.79
N LEU A 78 -8.89 19.73 -8.51
CA LEU A 78 -8.81 20.93 -7.69
C LEU A 78 -7.82 21.94 -8.26
N PHE A 79 -6.69 21.47 -8.78
CA PHE A 79 -5.68 22.31 -9.40
C PHE A 79 -6.22 23.03 -10.63
N VAL A 80 -6.80 22.28 -11.58
CA VAL A 80 -7.32 22.83 -12.84
C VAL A 80 -8.52 23.75 -12.63
N SER A 81 -9.35 23.48 -11.62
CA SER A 81 -10.51 24.31 -11.29
C SER A 81 -10.16 25.62 -10.58
N SER A 82 -8.91 25.81 -10.16
CA SER A 82 -8.46 26.99 -9.44
C SER A 82 -8.22 28.15 -10.39
N LYS A 83 -8.41 29.40 -9.87
CA LYS A 83 -8.29 30.63 -10.69
C LYS A 83 -6.85 31.05 -11.00
N ASN A 84 -5.90 30.65 -10.17
CA ASN A 84 -4.49 30.97 -10.35
C ASN A 84 -3.60 29.91 -9.69
N ASP A 85 -2.33 29.86 -10.07
CA ASP A 85 -1.34 28.88 -9.62
C ASP A 85 -1.13 28.86 -8.10
N PHE A 86 -1.16 30.01 -7.46
CA PHE A 86 -0.96 30.08 -6.00
C PHE A 86 -2.11 29.41 -5.25
N LEU A 87 -3.35 29.74 -5.61
CA LEU A 87 -4.53 29.13 -5.03
C LEU A 87 -4.60 27.64 -5.38
N ALA A 88 -4.22 27.27 -6.59
CA ALA A 88 -4.19 25.87 -7.03
C ALA A 88 -3.26 25.03 -6.13
N ARG A 89 -2.03 25.50 -5.92
CA ARG A 89 -1.07 24.81 -5.04
C ARG A 89 -1.54 24.76 -3.59
N SER A 90 -2.04 25.88 -3.06
CA SER A 90 -2.54 25.95 -1.68
C SER A 90 -3.73 25.01 -1.44
N ASN A 91 -4.67 24.94 -2.38
CA ASN A 91 -5.83 24.05 -2.26
C ASN A 91 -5.43 22.56 -2.31
N VAL A 92 -4.51 22.21 -3.19
CA VAL A 92 -3.98 20.84 -3.30
C VAL A 92 -3.21 20.45 -2.05
N ASP A 93 -2.35 21.35 -1.55
CA ASP A 93 -1.56 21.11 -0.35
C ASP A 93 -2.48 20.90 0.88
N LEU A 94 -3.48 21.76 1.05
CA LEU A 94 -4.46 21.65 2.12
C LEU A 94 -5.26 20.34 2.04
N PHE A 95 -5.68 19.95 0.85
CA PHE A 95 -6.42 18.72 0.63
C PHE A 95 -5.57 17.49 0.96
N LEU A 96 -4.35 17.43 0.41
CA LEU A 96 -3.47 16.28 0.58
C LEU A 96 -2.92 16.16 2.01
N THR A 97 -2.61 17.28 2.67
CA THR A 97 -2.18 17.28 4.08
C THR A 97 -3.28 16.78 5.02
N LYS A 98 -4.55 17.07 4.69
CA LYS A 98 -5.69 16.59 5.46
C LYS A 98 -5.89 15.07 5.33
N GLU A 99 -5.75 14.53 4.12
CA GLU A 99 -5.95 13.11 3.83
C GLU A 99 -4.70 12.27 4.16
N PHE A 100 -3.52 12.82 3.93
CA PHE A 100 -2.22 12.16 4.11
C PHE A 100 -1.22 13.08 4.81
N PRO A 101 -1.28 13.22 6.14
CA PRO A 101 -0.45 14.19 6.88
C PRO A 101 1.06 13.92 6.80
N THR A 102 1.48 12.72 6.40
CA THR A 102 2.89 12.32 6.22
C THR A 102 3.33 12.32 4.76
N ALA A 103 2.50 12.82 3.85
CA ALA A 103 2.79 12.80 2.42
C ALA A 103 3.83 13.84 2.04
N GLU A 104 4.79 13.43 1.22
CA GLU A 104 5.63 14.36 0.46
C GLU A 104 4.99 14.60 -0.90
N ILE A 105 4.73 15.88 -1.21
CA ILE A 105 4.02 16.30 -2.41
C ILE A 105 4.97 17.10 -3.30
N SER A 106 5.01 16.76 -4.58
CA SER A 106 5.75 17.51 -5.60
C SER A 106 4.85 17.82 -6.79
N ILE A 107 4.79 19.10 -7.18
CA ILE A 107 4.04 19.59 -8.33
C ILE A 107 5.03 20.24 -9.30
N ILE A 108 5.20 19.60 -10.45
CA ILE A 108 6.14 20.02 -11.49
C ILE A 108 5.34 20.44 -12.73
N CYS A 109 5.59 21.63 -13.24
CA CYS A 109 4.99 22.16 -14.44
C CYS A 109 6.05 22.36 -15.51
N ASP A 110 5.69 22.16 -16.78
CA ASP A 110 6.57 22.44 -17.92
C ASP A 110 6.63 23.93 -18.28
N THR A 111 5.59 24.68 -17.90
CA THR A 111 5.49 26.13 -18.15
C THR A 111 5.10 26.90 -16.89
N THR A 112 5.47 28.17 -16.85
CA THR A 112 5.04 29.10 -15.80
C THR A 112 4.30 30.28 -16.45
N PRO A 113 3.02 30.54 -16.06
CA PRO A 113 2.22 29.87 -15.03
C PRO A 113 1.80 28.45 -15.41
N CYS A 114 1.60 27.57 -14.41
CA CYS A 114 1.23 26.16 -14.62
C CYS A 114 -0.16 26.00 -15.25
N LEU A 115 -1.07 26.92 -14.97
CA LEU A 115 -2.46 26.90 -15.48
C LEU A 115 -2.60 27.50 -16.90
N THR A 116 -1.55 27.42 -17.71
CA THR A 116 -1.63 27.77 -19.15
C THR A 116 -2.28 26.64 -19.94
N HIS A 117 -3.03 27.01 -20.96
CA HIS A 117 -3.65 26.04 -21.86
C HIS A 117 -2.60 25.11 -22.50
N ASN A 118 -2.86 23.82 -22.49
CA ASN A 118 -1.94 22.74 -22.92
C ASN A 118 -0.66 22.58 -22.10
N SER A 119 -0.48 23.23 -20.95
CA SER A 119 0.66 22.93 -20.09
C SER A 119 0.54 21.54 -19.49
N LEU A 120 1.68 20.85 -19.35
CA LEU A 120 1.75 19.56 -18.67
C LEU A 120 2.09 19.77 -17.19
N VAL A 121 1.26 19.23 -16.34
CA VAL A 121 1.47 19.28 -14.89
C VAL A 121 1.62 17.84 -14.38
N ARG A 122 2.72 17.60 -13.67
CA ARG A 122 2.99 16.32 -13.02
C ARG A 122 2.85 16.46 -11.53
N PHE A 123 1.95 15.69 -10.96
CA PHE A 123 1.83 15.48 -9.53
C PHE A 123 2.59 14.22 -9.13
N GLN A 124 3.30 14.31 -8.04
CA GLN A 124 3.92 13.17 -7.41
C GLN A 124 3.64 13.22 -5.92
N ILE A 125 3.15 12.12 -5.36
CA ILE A 125 2.91 11.94 -3.93
C ILE A 125 3.67 10.71 -3.45
N SER A 126 4.32 10.82 -2.30
CA SER A 126 5.02 9.73 -1.65
C SER A 126 4.57 9.61 -0.19
N VAL A 127 4.10 8.43 0.21
CA VAL A 127 3.65 8.12 1.57
C VAL A 127 4.15 6.74 1.95
N ASP A 128 4.84 6.63 3.08
CA ASP A 128 5.34 5.35 3.63
C ASP A 128 6.15 4.52 2.63
N GLY A 129 6.91 5.17 1.74
CA GLY A 129 7.72 4.50 0.71
C GLY A 129 6.93 4.05 -0.54
N ILE A 130 5.63 4.32 -0.60
CA ILE A 130 4.81 4.13 -1.80
C ILE A 130 4.73 5.47 -2.52
N SER A 131 5.20 5.55 -3.76
CA SER A 131 5.09 6.74 -4.58
C SER A 131 4.16 6.52 -5.75
N GLN A 132 3.32 7.52 -6.03
CA GLN A 132 2.43 7.57 -7.17
C GLN A 132 2.62 8.88 -7.91
N SER A 133 2.50 8.86 -9.22
CA SER A 133 2.57 10.05 -10.05
C SER A 133 1.45 10.09 -11.07
N LEU A 134 0.94 11.29 -11.32
CA LEU A 134 -0.06 11.56 -12.34
C LEU A 134 0.40 12.75 -13.18
N THR A 135 0.38 12.60 -14.50
CA THR A 135 0.64 13.70 -15.45
C THR A 135 -0.63 13.97 -16.24
N PHE A 136 -1.00 15.24 -16.34
CA PHE A 136 -2.17 15.65 -17.12
C PHE A 136 -1.88 16.99 -17.84
N SER A 137 -2.66 17.26 -18.89
CA SER A 137 -2.62 18.52 -19.62
C SER A 137 -3.74 19.43 -19.13
N VAL A 138 -3.41 20.69 -18.84
CA VAL A 138 -4.38 21.72 -18.51
C VAL A 138 -5.22 22.03 -19.76
N GLY A 139 -6.54 21.92 -19.64
CA GLY A 139 -7.48 22.10 -20.75
C GLY A 139 -8.03 20.81 -21.37
N SER A 140 -7.52 19.65 -21.00
CA SER A 140 -8.06 18.35 -21.47
C SER A 140 -9.31 17.89 -20.70
N TRP A 141 -9.73 18.63 -19.69
CA TRP A 141 -10.82 18.28 -18.77
C TRP A 141 -12.09 19.15 -18.93
N GLN A 142 -12.17 19.92 -20.03
CA GLN A 142 -13.36 20.72 -20.38
C GLN A 142 -14.29 19.98 -21.33
#